data_92f33b621ce3fac9fe197d53163d78b6
#
_entry.id   92f33b621ce3fac9fe197d53163d78b6
#
_cell.length_a   1.000
_cell.length_b   1.000
_cell.length_c   1.000
_cell.angle_alpha   90.00
_cell.angle_beta   90.00
_cell.angle_gamma   90.00
#
_symmetry.space_group_name_H-M   'P 1'
#
loop_
_entity.id
_entity.type
_entity.pdbx_description
1 polymer ?
#
loop_
_entity_poly.entity_id
_entity_poly.type
_entity_poly.pdbx_seq_one_letter_code
_entity_poly.pdbx_strand_id
1 'polypeptide(L)'
;MSKRSAKKRIVSGIASAIDQLILTTGNDERQFEEKTEQLFKLYYEAMTKINATAKLKDRSAVKQHYKSLYADLQAGINAVTGKK
;
A
#
# COMPACT_ATOMS: atom_id res chain seq x y z
N MET A 1 -11.21 -0.89 -13.65
CA MET A 1 -11.02 -0.14 -12.40
C MET A 1 -10.35 1.19 -12.72
N SER A 2 -10.88 2.29 -12.19
CA SER A 2 -10.32 3.62 -12.47
C SER A 2 -9.11 3.90 -11.57
N LYS A 3 -8.25 4.82 -12.00
CA LYS A 3 -7.12 5.25 -11.18
C LYS A 3 -7.57 5.83 -9.84
N ARG A 4 -8.69 6.56 -9.85
CA ARG A 4 -9.25 7.16 -8.64
C ARG A 4 -9.62 6.08 -7.62
N SER A 5 -10.29 5.02 -8.04
CA SER A 5 -10.67 3.91 -7.18
C SER A 5 -9.44 3.18 -6.64
N ALA A 6 -8.43 2.96 -7.49
CA ALA A 6 -7.20 2.31 -7.07
C ALA A 6 -6.45 3.13 -6.03
N LYS A 7 -6.31 4.43 -6.24
CA LYS A 7 -5.66 5.32 -5.28
C LYS A 7 -6.40 5.34 -3.95
N LYS A 8 -7.73 5.41 -3.98
CA LYS A 8 -8.56 5.42 -2.78
C LYS A 8 -8.37 4.12 -1.99
N ARG A 9 -8.30 2.98 -2.69
CA ARG A 9 -8.09 1.68 -2.05
C ARG A 9 -6.73 1.61 -1.37
N ILE A 10 -5.68 2.15 -1.99
CA ILE A 10 -4.34 2.18 -1.41
C ILE A 10 -4.32 3.05 -0.16
N VAL A 11 -4.89 4.25 -0.23
CA VAL A 11 -4.97 5.16 0.91
C VAL A 11 -5.70 4.49 2.07
N SER A 12 -6.83 3.83 1.79
CA SER A 12 -7.60 3.12 2.80
C SER A 12 -6.80 2.00 3.46
N GLY A 13 -6.05 1.23 2.66
CA GLY A 13 -5.18 0.16 3.17
C GLY A 13 -4.07 0.69 4.08
N ILE A 14 -3.43 1.76 3.67
CA ILE A 14 -2.36 2.39 4.45
C ILE A 14 -2.92 2.97 5.75
N ALA A 15 -4.08 3.64 5.69
CA ALA A 15 -4.72 4.20 6.88
C ALA A 15 -5.06 3.11 7.90
N SER A 16 -5.61 1.98 7.42
CA SER A 16 -5.89 0.83 8.30
C SER A 16 -4.63 0.27 8.93
N ALA A 17 -3.54 0.21 8.15
CA ALA A 17 -2.25 -0.27 8.67
C ALA A 17 -1.71 0.64 9.76
N ILE A 18 -1.85 1.96 9.60
CA ILE A 18 -1.41 2.92 10.60
C ILE A 18 -2.22 2.74 11.89
N ASP A 19 -3.54 2.55 11.79
CA ASP A 19 -4.39 2.28 12.95
C ASP A 19 -3.92 1.03 13.70
N GLN A 20 -3.55 -0.03 12.97
CA GLN A 20 -3.03 -1.24 13.57
C GLN A 20 -1.67 -1.01 14.25
N LEU A 21 -0.83 -0.17 13.68
CA LEU A 21 0.46 0.17 14.28
C LEU A 21 0.28 0.87 15.62
N ILE A 22 -0.71 1.75 15.73
CA ILE A 22 -1.02 2.41 16.99
C ILE A 22 -1.31 1.38 18.08
N LEU A 23 -2.06 0.33 17.73
CA LEU A 23 -2.41 -0.73 18.68
C LEU A 23 -1.23 -1.65 19.01
N THR A 24 -0.35 -1.92 18.03
CA THR A 24 0.77 -2.86 18.21
C THR A 24 1.99 -2.24 18.85
N THR A 25 2.31 -1.01 18.50
CA THR A 25 3.51 -0.33 19.03
C THR A 25 3.27 0.28 20.40
N GLY A 26 2.01 0.53 20.75
CA GLY A 26 1.66 1.11 22.04
C GLY A 26 2.34 2.46 22.23
N ASN A 27 3.18 2.56 23.27
CA ASN A 27 3.86 3.81 23.61
C ASN A 27 5.25 3.94 22.96
N ASP A 28 5.63 3.02 22.07
CA ASP A 28 6.95 3.06 21.42
C ASP A 28 6.89 3.96 20.17
N GLU A 29 7.17 5.24 20.37
CA GLU A 29 7.13 6.25 19.31
C GLU A 29 8.14 5.96 18.20
N ARG A 30 9.32 5.45 18.57
CA ARG A 30 10.38 5.16 17.60
C ARG A 30 9.94 4.05 16.62
N GLN A 31 9.39 2.97 17.16
CA GLN A 31 8.88 1.89 16.29
C GLN A 31 7.74 2.37 15.42
N PHE A 32 6.85 3.18 15.97
CA PHE A 32 5.74 3.74 15.23
C PHE A 32 6.23 4.58 14.06
N GLU A 33 7.21 5.48 14.30
CA GLU A 33 7.78 6.32 13.25
C GLU A 33 8.45 5.48 12.15
N GLU A 34 9.29 4.51 12.54
CA GLU A 34 9.99 3.66 11.57
C GLU A 34 9.02 2.88 10.68
N LYS A 35 8.02 2.28 11.29
CA LYS A 35 7.03 1.49 10.55
C LYS A 35 6.14 2.38 9.68
N THR A 36 5.78 3.57 10.17
CA THR A 36 5.01 4.53 9.40
C THR A 36 5.78 4.99 8.16
N GLU A 37 7.09 5.23 8.28
CA GLU A 37 7.94 5.54 7.14
C GLU A 37 7.93 4.43 6.11
N GLN A 38 8.01 3.18 6.54
CA GLN A 38 7.94 2.03 5.64
C GLN A 38 6.60 1.98 4.90
N LEU A 39 5.50 2.29 5.59
CA LEU A 39 4.18 2.35 4.96
C LEU A 39 4.11 3.47 3.92
N PHE A 40 4.69 4.63 4.20
CA PHE A 40 4.73 5.73 3.24
C PHE A 40 5.55 5.36 2.00
N LYS A 41 6.65 4.63 2.17
CA LYS A 41 7.43 4.14 1.01
C LYS A 41 6.57 3.21 0.15
N LEU A 42 5.83 2.30 0.77
CA LEU A 42 4.90 1.42 0.05
C LEU A 42 3.83 2.23 -0.69
N TYR A 43 3.32 3.27 -0.03
CA TYR A 43 2.34 4.17 -0.64
C TYR A 43 2.90 4.84 -1.89
N TYR A 44 4.09 5.42 -1.81
CA TYR A 44 4.71 6.09 -2.95
C TYR A 44 4.99 5.12 -4.10
N GLU A 45 5.49 3.93 -3.78
CA GLU A 45 5.73 2.90 -4.78
C GLU A 45 4.45 2.49 -5.49
N ALA A 46 3.38 2.29 -4.72
CA ALA A 46 2.08 1.92 -5.27
C ALA A 46 1.53 3.03 -6.16
N MET A 47 1.65 4.29 -5.74
CA MET A 47 1.19 5.43 -6.54
C MET A 47 1.98 5.55 -7.84
N THR A 48 3.29 5.31 -7.79
CA THR A 48 4.13 5.30 -8.98
C THR A 48 3.68 4.23 -9.96
N LYS A 49 3.38 3.03 -9.46
CA LYS A 49 2.89 1.92 -10.28
C LYS A 49 1.53 2.24 -10.91
N ILE A 50 0.64 2.89 -10.17
CA ILE A 50 -0.66 3.31 -10.71
C ILE A 50 -0.46 4.30 -11.85
N ASN A 51 0.41 5.28 -11.68
CA ASN A 51 0.69 6.26 -12.72
C ASN A 51 1.29 5.58 -13.97
N ALA A 52 2.08 4.53 -13.77
CA ALA A 52 2.65 3.76 -14.88
C ALA A 52 1.60 3.01 -15.68
N THR A 53 0.42 2.71 -15.12
CA THR A 53 -0.63 2.02 -15.86
C THR A 53 -1.16 2.84 -17.03
N ALA A 54 -0.96 4.16 -17.03
CA ALA A 54 -1.35 5.02 -18.14
C ALA A 54 -0.64 4.64 -19.44
N LYS A 55 0.51 3.98 -19.35
CA LYS A 55 1.30 3.54 -20.51
C LYS A 55 0.84 2.19 -21.07
N LEU A 56 0.03 1.46 -20.31
CA LEU A 56 -0.47 0.15 -20.71
C LEU A 56 -1.72 0.33 -21.57
N LYS A 57 -1.75 -0.32 -22.74
CA LYS A 57 -2.86 -0.20 -23.68
C LYS A 57 -3.82 -1.39 -23.62
N ASP A 58 -3.38 -2.50 -23.07
CA ASP A 58 -4.16 -3.74 -22.99
C ASP A 58 -4.89 -3.80 -21.65
N ARG A 59 -6.21 -4.03 -21.69
CA ARG A 59 -7.01 -4.17 -20.47
C ARG A 59 -6.56 -5.33 -19.59
N SER A 60 -6.16 -6.44 -20.21
CA SER A 60 -5.67 -7.60 -19.46
C SER A 60 -4.38 -7.25 -18.72
N ALA A 61 -3.46 -6.55 -19.37
CA ALA A 61 -2.21 -6.11 -18.76
C ALA A 61 -2.48 -5.15 -17.60
N VAL A 62 -3.40 -4.20 -17.76
CA VAL A 62 -3.78 -3.27 -16.70
C VAL A 62 -4.36 -4.02 -15.50
N LYS A 63 -5.26 -4.95 -15.75
CA LYS A 63 -5.90 -5.74 -14.70
C LYS A 63 -4.88 -6.56 -13.92
N GLN A 64 -3.95 -7.23 -14.61
CA GLN A 64 -2.89 -7.99 -13.97
C GLN A 64 -1.95 -7.08 -13.18
N HIS A 65 -1.65 -5.90 -13.72
CA HIS A 65 -0.79 -4.93 -13.05
C HIS A 65 -1.39 -4.49 -11.70
N TYR A 66 -2.69 -4.16 -11.69
CA TYR A 66 -3.36 -3.80 -10.44
C TYR A 66 -3.41 -4.97 -9.46
N LYS A 67 -3.68 -6.17 -9.94
CA LYS A 67 -3.70 -7.35 -9.09
C LYS A 67 -2.35 -7.59 -8.42
N SER A 68 -1.27 -7.51 -9.19
CA SER A 68 0.09 -7.65 -8.68
C SER A 68 0.43 -6.54 -7.69
N LEU A 69 0.05 -5.31 -8.01
CA LEU A 69 0.27 -4.15 -7.16
C LEU A 69 -0.40 -4.31 -5.79
N TYR A 70 -1.66 -4.74 -5.78
CA TYR A 70 -2.38 -4.94 -4.52
C TYR A 70 -1.79 -6.09 -3.72
N ALA A 71 -1.36 -7.16 -4.38
CA ALA A 71 -0.73 -8.30 -3.70
C ALA A 71 0.59 -7.86 -3.05
N ASP A 72 1.42 -7.13 -3.78
CA ASP A 72 2.70 -6.62 -3.26
C ASP A 72 2.47 -5.64 -2.12
N LEU A 73 1.50 -4.74 -2.27
CA LEU A 73 1.17 -3.78 -1.23
C LEU A 73 0.70 -4.49 0.04
N GLN A 74 -0.19 -5.48 -0.10
CA GLN A 74 -0.70 -6.23 1.04
C GLN A 74 0.42 -7.00 1.74
N ALA A 75 1.31 -7.62 0.97
CA ALA A 75 2.46 -8.32 1.54
C ALA A 75 3.39 -7.36 2.31
N GLY A 76 3.63 -6.17 1.75
CA GLY A 76 4.42 -5.14 2.41
C GLY A 76 3.77 -4.65 3.69
N ILE A 77 2.46 -4.41 3.66
CA ILE A 77 1.70 -3.98 4.85
C ILE A 77 1.77 -5.06 5.93
N ASN A 78 1.58 -6.33 5.55
CA ASN A 78 1.66 -7.44 6.50
C ASN A 78 3.05 -7.55 7.14
N ALA A 79 4.10 -7.33 6.36
CA ALA A 79 5.46 -7.35 6.88
C ALA A 79 5.70 -6.23 7.89
N VAL A 80 5.16 -5.04 7.62
CA VAL A 80 5.32 -3.88 8.51
C VAL A 80 4.48 -4.05 9.79
N THR A 81 3.24 -4.52 9.66
CA THR A 81 2.31 -4.68 10.79
C THR A 81 2.52 -5.98 11.56
N GLY A 82 3.34 -6.90 11.06
CA GLY A 82 3.59 -8.18 11.69
C GLY A 82 2.48 -9.21 11.52
N LYS A 83 1.55 -8.98 10.63
CA LYS A 83 0.52 -9.97 10.31
C LYS A 83 1.10 -11.08 9.45
N LYS A 84 0.70 -12.29 9.75
CA LYS A 84 1.08 -13.46 8.96
C LYS A 84 -0.04 -13.91 8.03
#